data_5f42d335a663ac8d3dd70380a34b459e
#
_entry.id   5f42d335a663ac8d3dd70380a34b459e
#
_cell.length_a   1.000
_cell.length_b   1.000
_cell.length_c   1.000
_cell.angle_alpha   90.00
_cell.angle_beta   90.00
_cell.angle_gamma   90.00
#
_symmetry.space_group_name_H-M   'P 1'
#
loop_
_entity.id
_entity.type
_entity.pdbx_description
1 polymer ?
#
loop_
_entity_poly.entity_id
_entity_poly.type
_entity_poly.pdbx_seq_one_letter_code
_entity_poly.pdbx_strand_id
1 'polypeptide(L)'
;MSKIESGKLSLKESPLNLAELIHNLISLINPQLKEHQHELHVETYNISDEYLLGDTVRLNQIFTNILSNSIKFTPRGGKLKLEIKQLTLAPTGYGHFRFVFSDNGIGMDQEFLPHLFTPFERSQTSNTDSIEGTGLGMAITKNIVDLMGGTIEVTSAAGSGTTFTVTLPLKLADKQPVPVSAIHSELQALVIDHDQTYALSLIHI
;
A
#
# COMPACT_ATOMS: atom_id res chain seq x y z
N MET A 1 -2.41 11.82 23.88
CA MET A 1 -3.73 11.23 23.57
C MET A 1 -3.97 11.35 22.07
N SER A 2 -4.06 10.25 21.38
CA SER A 2 -4.21 10.21 19.92
C SER A 2 -5.66 10.55 19.53
N LYS A 3 -5.85 11.29 18.41
CA LYS A 3 -7.17 11.62 17.82
C LYS A 3 -8.03 10.39 17.45
N ILE A 4 -7.48 9.20 17.60
CA ILE A 4 -8.12 7.90 17.30
C ILE A 4 -9.17 7.55 18.37
N GLU A 5 -8.95 7.94 19.63
CA GLU A 5 -9.89 7.64 20.73
C GLU A 5 -11.15 8.50 20.73
N SER A 6 -11.21 9.57 19.94
CA SER A 6 -12.33 10.54 19.97
C SER A 6 -13.38 10.36 18.86
N GLY A 7 -13.36 9.31 18.05
CA GLY A 7 -14.36 9.06 17.00
C GLY A 7 -14.46 10.15 15.91
N LYS A 8 -13.42 11.00 15.75
CA LYS A 8 -13.42 12.17 14.84
C LYS A 8 -12.55 11.99 13.60
N LEU A 9 -12.26 10.78 13.16
CA LEU A 9 -11.64 10.56 11.86
C LEU A 9 -12.71 10.72 10.78
N SER A 10 -12.70 11.87 10.08
CA SER A 10 -13.51 12.08 8.88
C SER A 10 -12.65 11.97 7.64
N LEU A 11 -13.17 11.35 6.58
CA LEU A 11 -12.53 11.31 5.27
C LEU A 11 -12.67 12.66 4.57
N LYS A 12 -11.62 13.07 3.87
CA LYS A 12 -11.62 14.24 2.99
C LYS A 12 -11.44 13.77 1.55
N GLU A 13 -12.56 13.54 0.87
CA GLU A 13 -12.51 13.19 -0.55
C GLU A 13 -12.00 14.37 -1.37
N SER A 14 -11.02 14.13 -2.22
CA SER A 14 -10.49 15.05 -3.21
C SER A 14 -10.14 14.30 -4.49
N PRO A 15 -10.12 14.99 -5.65
CA PRO A 15 -9.63 14.37 -6.87
C PRO A 15 -8.20 13.86 -6.68
N LEU A 16 -7.94 12.65 -7.18
CA LEU A 16 -6.62 12.03 -7.21
C LEU A 16 -6.43 11.27 -8.52
N ASN A 17 -5.19 11.15 -8.95
CA ASN A 17 -4.78 10.23 -10.00
C ASN A 17 -4.05 9.05 -9.35
N LEU A 18 -4.46 7.83 -9.71
CA LEU A 18 -3.91 6.61 -9.11
C LEU A 18 -2.42 6.44 -9.45
N ALA A 19 -2.03 6.73 -10.70
CA ALA A 19 -0.62 6.62 -11.12
C ALA A 19 0.27 7.62 -10.36
N GLU A 20 -0.18 8.87 -10.19
CA GLU A 20 0.53 9.87 -9.39
C GLU A 20 0.64 9.47 -7.90
N LEU A 21 -0.43 8.91 -7.34
CA LEU A 21 -0.45 8.43 -5.96
C LEU A 21 0.64 7.36 -5.76
N ILE A 22 0.71 6.38 -6.66
CA ILE A 22 1.71 5.29 -6.59
C ILE A 22 3.12 5.82 -6.85
N HIS A 23 3.31 6.71 -7.83
CA HIS A 23 4.60 7.34 -8.09
C HIS A 23 5.13 8.08 -6.84
N ASN A 24 4.29 8.89 -6.20
CA ASN A 24 4.66 9.62 -5.00
C ASN A 24 4.98 8.68 -3.82
N LEU A 25 4.22 7.60 -3.68
CA LEU A 25 4.47 6.56 -2.67
C LEU A 25 5.85 5.92 -2.88
N ILE A 26 6.18 5.50 -4.12
CA ILE A 26 7.47 4.89 -4.45
C ILE A 26 8.60 5.88 -4.18
N SER A 27 8.45 7.14 -4.58
CA SER A 27 9.43 8.20 -4.33
C SER A 27 9.72 8.39 -2.83
N LEU A 28 8.68 8.30 -2.00
CA LEU A 28 8.78 8.44 -0.55
C LEU A 28 9.57 7.29 0.10
N ILE A 29 9.39 6.06 -0.36
CA ILE A 29 10.03 4.88 0.24
C ILE A 29 11.39 4.52 -0.40
N ASN A 30 11.71 5.07 -1.57
CA ASN A 30 12.92 4.76 -2.33
C ASN A 30 14.24 4.93 -1.52
N PRO A 31 14.42 5.98 -0.66
CA PRO A 31 15.61 6.07 0.18
C PRO A 31 15.78 4.85 1.09
N GLN A 32 14.71 4.36 1.70
CA GLN A 32 14.73 3.19 2.58
C GLN A 32 15.00 1.90 1.80
N LEU A 33 14.40 1.74 0.60
CA LEU A 33 14.68 0.61 -0.29
C LEU A 33 16.16 0.55 -0.67
N LYS A 34 16.76 1.69 -1.02
CA LYS A 34 18.20 1.77 -1.35
C LYS A 34 19.08 1.46 -0.14
N GLU A 35 18.78 2.00 1.02
CA GLU A 35 19.52 1.74 2.27
C GLU A 35 19.55 0.25 2.62
N HIS A 36 18.41 -0.43 2.48
CA HIS A 36 18.28 -1.86 2.75
C HIS A 36 18.63 -2.75 1.54
N GLN A 37 18.96 -2.16 0.38
CA GLN A 37 19.23 -2.86 -0.89
C GLN A 37 18.06 -3.76 -1.33
N HIS A 38 16.83 -3.34 -1.06
CA HIS A 38 15.64 -4.09 -1.47
C HIS A 38 15.30 -3.82 -2.94
N GLU A 39 14.79 -4.87 -3.61
CA GLU A 39 14.15 -4.77 -4.92
C GLU A 39 12.63 -4.59 -4.72
N LEU A 40 12.05 -3.55 -5.33
CA LEU A 40 10.60 -3.36 -5.38
C LEU A 40 10.10 -3.61 -6.80
N HIS A 41 9.17 -4.55 -6.96
CA HIS A 41 8.45 -4.80 -8.20
C HIS A 41 7.04 -4.22 -8.08
N VAL A 42 6.62 -3.43 -9.08
CA VAL A 42 5.26 -2.87 -9.13
C VAL A 42 4.57 -3.35 -10.39
N GLU A 43 3.38 -3.91 -10.23
CA GLU A 43 2.57 -4.45 -11.34
C GLU A 43 1.16 -3.89 -11.27
N THR A 44 0.58 -3.57 -12.42
CA THR A 44 -0.81 -3.11 -12.52
C THR A 44 -1.62 -4.04 -13.41
N TYR A 45 -2.91 -4.22 -13.07
CA TYR A 45 -3.79 -5.13 -13.81
C TYR A 45 -5.17 -4.51 -14.00
N ASN A 46 -5.62 -4.47 -15.23
CA ASN A 46 -6.99 -4.09 -15.61
C ASN A 46 -7.40 -2.70 -15.07
N ILE A 47 -6.48 -1.75 -15.03
CA ILE A 47 -6.79 -0.38 -14.59
C ILE A 47 -7.46 0.34 -15.77
N SER A 48 -8.76 0.59 -15.64
CA SER A 48 -9.56 1.36 -16.62
C SER A 48 -9.85 2.78 -16.16
N ASP A 49 -9.81 3.00 -14.84
CA ASP A 49 -10.15 4.28 -14.22
C ASP A 49 -9.00 4.74 -13.31
N GLU A 50 -8.26 5.73 -13.77
CA GLU A 50 -7.13 6.32 -13.01
C GLU A 50 -7.55 7.57 -12.21
N TYR A 51 -8.63 8.25 -12.65
CA TYR A 51 -9.12 9.47 -12.01
C TYR A 51 -10.20 9.13 -11.00
N LEU A 52 -9.90 9.37 -9.74
CA LEU A 52 -10.69 8.93 -8.60
C LEU A 52 -10.97 10.09 -7.65
N LEU A 53 -11.95 9.92 -6.77
CA LEU A 53 -12.17 10.74 -5.59
C LEU A 53 -11.82 9.91 -4.35
N GLY A 54 -10.96 10.44 -3.51
CA GLY A 54 -10.56 9.75 -2.29
C GLY A 54 -9.73 10.65 -1.36
N ASP A 55 -9.42 10.13 -0.19
CA ASP A 55 -8.55 10.80 0.77
C ASP A 55 -7.10 10.35 0.55
N THR A 56 -6.35 11.14 -0.24
CA THR A 56 -4.95 10.88 -0.60
C THR A 56 -4.06 10.72 0.64
N VAL A 57 -4.32 11.50 1.70
CA VAL A 57 -3.53 11.42 2.95
C VAL A 57 -3.74 10.07 3.63
N ARG A 58 -4.98 9.59 3.66
CA ARG A 58 -5.31 8.28 4.26
C ARG A 58 -4.82 7.12 3.41
N LEU A 59 -4.94 7.20 2.10
CA LEU A 59 -4.37 6.21 1.18
C LEU A 59 -2.85 6.11 1.37
N ASN A 60 -2.14 7.23 1.36
CA ASN A 60 -0.71 7.25 1.62
C ASN A 60 -0.37 6.68 3.00
N GLN A 61 -1.17 6.97 4.03
CA GLN A 61 -0.96 6.44 5.38
C GLN A 61 -1.09 4.91 5.42
N ILE A 62 -2.12 4.32 4.78
CA ILE A 62 -2.28 2.87 4.64
C ILE A 62 -1.04 2.27 3.98
N PHE A 63 -0.69 2.76 2.79
CA PHE A 63 0.34 2.18 1.94
C PHE A 63 1.74 2.32 2.56
N THR A 64 2.04 3.49 3.11
CA THR A 64 3.33 3.73 3.80
C THR A 64 3.47 2.85 5.03
N ASN A 65 2.42 2.67 5.83
CA ASN A 65 2.47 1.78 7.01
C ASN A 65 2.77 0.33 6.61
N ILE A 66 2.14 -0.18 5.55
CA ILE A 66 2.37 -1.55 5.08
C ILE A 66 3.79 -1.67 4.51
N LEU A 67 4.18 -0.79 3.57
CA LEU A 67 5.48 -0.87 2.91
C LEU A 67 6.65 -0.63 3.87
N SER A 68 6.52 0.30 4.81
CA SER A 68 7.57 0.50 5.82
C SER A 68 7.74 -0.73 6.73
N ASN A 69 6.66 -1.45 7.04
CA ASN A 69 6.75 -2.73 7.74
C ASN A 69 7.43 -3.78 6.84
N SER A 70 7.04 -3.92 5.57
CA SER A 70 7.69 -4.84 4.64
C SER A 70 9.18 -4.56 4.52
N ILE A 71 9.60 -3.29 4.37
CA ILE A 71 11.03 -2.91 4.32
C ILE A 71 11.75 -3.29 5.63
N LYS A 72 11.13 -2.99 6.75
CA LYS A 72 11.70 -3.18 8.08
C LYS A 72 11.90 -4.65 8.47
N PHE A 73 10.95 -5.52 8.06
CA PHE A 73 10.96 -6.94 8.42
C PHE A 73 11.51 -7.84 7.31
N THR A 74 11.98 -7.26 6.22
CA THR A 74 12.66 -7.99 5.16
C THR A 74 14.18 -7.85 5.32
N PRO A 75 14.94 -8.96 5.32
CA PRO A 75 16.40 -8.90 5.37
C PRO A 75 16.99 -8.13 4.21
N ARG A 76 18.15 -7.52 4.41
CA ARG A 76 18.87 -6.76 3.40
C ARG A 76 19.00 -7.54 2.08
N GLY A 77 18.72 -6.89 0.95
CA GLY A 77 18.71 -7.51 -0.38
C GLY A 77 17.45 -8.32 -0.68
N GLY A 78 16.43 -8.22 0.19
CA GLY A 78 15.15 -8.89 -0.04
C GLY A 78 14.30 -8.24 -1.11
N LYS A 79 13.14 -8.87 -1.38
CA LYS A 79 12.24 -8.51 -2.46
C LYS A 79 10.88 -8.11 -1.92
N LEU A 80 10.37 -7.00 -2.45
CA LEU A 80 9.02 -6.52 -2.20
C LEU A 80 8.25 -6.46 -3.52
N LYS A 81 6.95 -6.67 -3.45
CA LYS A 81 6.05 -6.56 -4.61
C LYS A 81 4.81 -5.77 -4.24
N LEU A 82 4.40 -4.86 -5.11
CA LEU A 82 3.11 -4.18 -5.06
C LEU A 82 2.33 -4.50 -6.34
N GLU A 83 1.19 -5.18 -6.18
CA GLU A 83 0.26 -5.42 -7.29
C GLU A 83 -0.98 -4.55 -7.09
N ILE A 84 -1.42 -3.90 -8.15
CA ILE A 84 -2.60 -3.03 -8.15
C ILE A 84 -3.55 -3.54 -9.21
N LYS A 85 -4.77 -3.89 -8.80
CA LYS A 85 -5.76 -4.42 -9.72
C LYS A 85 -7.11 -3.74 -9.54
N GLN A 86 -7.68 -3.27 -10.63
CA GLN A 86 -9.09 -2.88 -10.64
C GLN A 86 -9.96 -4.12 -10.84
N LEU A 87 -10.93 -4.31 -9.96
CA LEU A 87 -11.86 -5.44 -10.00
C LEU A 87 -13.05 -5.09 -10.87
N THR A 88 -13.58 -6.08 -11.60
CA THR A 88 -14.69 -5.90 -12.56
C THR A 88 -16.06 -5.65 -11.89
N LEU A 89 -16.22 -6.05 -10.63
CA LEU A 89 -17.48 -5.88 -9.89
C LEU A 89 -17.37 -4.69 -8.94
N ALA A 90 -18.04 -3.59 -9.31
CA ALA A 90 -18.14 -2.41 -8.46
C ALA A 90 -19.55 -1.80 -8.60
N PRO A 91 -20.09 -1.14 -7.54
CA PRO A 91 -21.30 -0.35 -7.65
C PRO A 91 -21.14 0.78 -8.68
N THR A 92 -22.25 1.23 -9.27
CA THR A 92 -22.24 2.36 -10.20
C THR A 92 -21.58 3.60 -9.57
N GLY A 93 -20.63 4.20 -10.28
CA GLY A 93 -19.88 5.37 -9.81
C GLY A 93 -18.70 5.06 -8.90
N TYR A 94 -18.38 3.77 -8.70
CA TYR A 94 -17.21 3.33 -7.93
C TYR A 94 -16.35 2.36 -8.74
N GLY A 95 -15.04 2.36 -8.48
CA GLY A 95 -14.11 1.31 -8.84
C GLY A 95 -13.68 0.56 -7.58
N HIS A 96 -13.61 -0.76 -7.63
CA HIS A 96 -13.00 -1.57 -6.58
C HIS A 96 -11.54 -1.83 -6.92
N PHE A 97 -10.63 -1.34 -6.12
CA PHE A 97 -9.20 -1.51 -6.31
C PHE A 97 -8.63 -2.43 -5.24
N ARG A 98 -7.88 -3.42 -5.69
CA ARG A 98 -7.13 -4.33 -4.84
C ARG A 98 -5.65 -3.99 -4.93
N PHE A 99 -5.05 -3.75 -3.76
CA PHE A 99 -3.62 -3.51 -3.59
C PHE A 99 -3.05 -4.70 -2.82
N VAL A 100 -2.08 -5.39 -3.41
CA VAL A 100 -1.42 -6.54 -2.78
C VAL A 100 0.04 -6.18 -2.55
N PHE A 101 0.44 -6.17 -1.29
CA PHE A 101 1.80 -5.89 -0.84
C PHE A 101 2.40 -7.20 -0.35
N SER A 102 3.45 -7.67 -1.01
CA SER A 102 4.12 -8.92 -0.66
C SER A 102 5.59 -8.66 -0.39
N ASP A 103 6.15 -9.37 0.58
CA ASP A 103 7.57 -9.39 0.88
C ASP A 103 8.05 -10.81 1.14
N ASN A 104 9.34 -11.04 0.99
CA ASN A 104 10.00 -12.30 1.35
C ASN A 104 10.75 -12.18 2.69
N GLY A 105 10.19 -11.40 3.62
CA GLY A 105 10.73 -11.15 4.94
C GLY A 105 10.65 -12.32 5.91
N ILE A 106 10.88 -12.04 7.19
CA ILE A 106 10.87 -13.04 8.25
C ILE A 106 9.48 -13.66 8.49
N GLY A 107 8.42 -13.02 7.99
CA GLY A 107 7.04 -13.45 8.24
C GLY A 107 6.60 -13.32 9.70
N MET A 108 5.45 -13.88 10.00
CA MET A 108 4.82 -13.84 11.33
C MET A 108 4.34 -15.23 11.73
N ASP A 109 4.40 -15.49 13.04
CA ASP A 109 3.85 -16.72 13.62
C ASP A 109 2.32 -16.71 13.57
N GLN A 110 1.72 -17.90 13.43
CA GLN A 110 0.27 -18.06 13.32
C GLN A 110 -0.46 -17.58 14.59
N GLU A 111 0.18 -17.66 15.74
CA GLU A 111 -0.36 -17.19 17.03
C GLU A 111 -0.44 -15.66 17.10
N PHE A 112 0.43 -14.94 16.39
CA PHE A 112 0.44 -13.48 16.36
C PHE A 112 -0.57 -12.88 15.36
N LEU A 113 -0.87 -13.58 14.26
CA LEU A 113 -1.74 -13.04 13.20
C LEU A 113 -3.09 -12.50 13.69
N PRO A 114 -3.83 -13.15 14.61
CA PRO A 114 -5.07 -12.62 15.16
C PRO A 114 -4.91 -11.29 15.91
N HIS A 115 -3.71 -11.02 16.42
CA HIS A 115 -3.39 -9.84 17.23
C HIS A 115 -2.77 -8.70 16.44
N LEU A 116 -2.43 -8.91 15.16
CA LEU A 116 -1.71 -7.95 14.31
C LEU A 116 -2.37 -6.56 14.26
N PHE A 117 -3.69 -6.49 14.27
CA PHE A 117 -4.45 -5.24 14.22
C PHE A 117 -4.86 -4.71 15.60
N THR A 118 -4.45 -5.37 16.69
CA THR A 118 -4.67 -4.90 18.05
C THR A 118 -3.67 -3.79 18.39
N PRO A 119 -4.11 -2.63 18.94
CA PRO A 119 -3.21 -1.55 19.30
C PRO A 119 -2.16 -2.01 20.32
N PHE A 120 -0.91 -1.55 20.15
CA PHE A 120 0.25 -1.82 21.03
C PHE A 120 0.74 -3.26 21.03
N GLU A 121 0.11 -4.18 20.31
CA GLU A 121 0.60 -5.55 20.16
C GLU A 121 1.81 -5.62 19.23
N ARG A 122 2.78 -6.45 19.62
CA ARG A 122 4.02 -6.68 18.87
C ARG A 122 4.39 -8.15 18.97
N SER A 123 4.91 -8.73 17.90
CA SER A 123 5.49 -10.07 17.94
C SER A 123 6.74 -10.06 18.86
N GLN A 124 6.75 -10.96 19.83
CA GLN A 124 7.86 -11.11 20.81
C GLN A 124 8.78 -12.25 20.36
N THR A 125 9.28 -12.21 19.13
CA THR A 125 10.31 -13.15 18.68
C THR A 125 11.69 -12.53 18.88
N SER A 126 12.68 -13.35 19.26
CA SER A 126 14.07 -12.93 19.53
C SER A 126 14.71 -12.10 18.38
N ASN A 127 14.16 -12.22 17.18
CA ASN A 127 14.62 -11.48 16.01
C ASN A 127 13.94 -10.10 15.84
N THR A 128 12.92 -9.77 16.63
CA THR A 128 12.17 -8.51 16.52
C THR A 128 12.43 -7.53 17.67
N ASP A 129 13.15 -7.95 18.73
CA ASP A 129 13.40 -7.11 19.89
C ASP A 129 14.20 -5.84 19.60
N SER A 130 15.06 -5.87 18.57
CA SER A 130 15.85 -4.71 18.12
C SER A 130 15.11 -3.79 17.15
N ILE A 131 13.91 -4.18 16.69
CA ILE A 131 13.18 -3.46 15.66
C ILE A 131 12.20 -2.48 16.33
N GLU A 132 12.49 -1.18 16.26
CA GLU A 132 11.65 -0.12 16.85
C GLU A 132 10.26 -0.04 16.19
N GLY A 133 9.22 0.21 17.01
CA GLY A 133 7.86 0.45 16.54
C GLY A 133 6.88 0.62 17.70
N THR A 134 5.86 1.43 17.49
CA THR A 134 4.84 1.74 18.50
C THR A 134 3.75 0.68 18.66
N GLY A 135 3.64 -0.28 17.70
CA GLY A 135 2.54 -1.24 17.64
C GLY A 135 1.19 -0.61 17.24
N LEU A 136 1.18 0.63 16.74
CA LEU A 136 -0.05 1.34 16.37
C LEU A 136 -0.31 1.34 14.86
N GLY A 137 0.71 1.16 14.02
CA GLY A 137 0.61 1.34 12.57
C GLY A 137 -0.46 0.46 11.94
N MET A 138 -0.48 -0.83 12.24
CA MET A 138 -1.44 -1.77 11.64
C MET A 138 -2.87 -1.58 12.18
N ALA A 139 -3.03 -1.23 13.45
CA ALA A 139 -4.33 -0.88 14.03
C ALA A 139 -4.91 0.39 13.36
N ILE A 140 -4.07 1.41 13.13
CA ILE A 140 -4.46 2.61 12.41
C ILE A 140 -4.82 2.28 10.96
N THR A 141 -4.04 1.44 10.29
CA THR A 141 -4.30 1.00 8.91
C THR A 141 -5.66 0.30 8.80
N LYS A 142 -5.95 -0.64 9.70
CA LYS A 142 -7.25 -1.32 9.75
C LYS A 142 -8.40 -0.35 9.92
N ASN A 143 -8.29 0.59 10.89
CA ASN A 143 -9.32 1.59 11.14
C ASN A 143 -9.57 2.50 9.93
N ILE A 144 -8.52 2.91 9.20
CA ILE A 144 -8.68 3.74 8.00
C ILE A 144 -9.33 2.94 6.87
N VAL A 145 -8.91 1.69 6.64
CA VAL A 145 -9.50 0.81 5.63
C VAL A 145 -10.99 0.59 5.91
N ASP A 146 -11.36 0.32 7.16
CA ASP A 146 -12.77 0.16 7.57
C ASP A 146 -13.59 1.45 7.39
N LEU A 147 -13.00 2.60 7.73
CA LEU A 147 -13.62 3.91 7.52
C LEU A 147 -13.87 4.20 6.04
N MET A 148 -12.98 3.71 5.16
CA MET A 148 -13.12 3.82 3.69
C MET A 148 -14.06 2.75 3.10
N GLY A 149 -14.68 1.90 3.92
CA GLY A 149 -15.57 0.83 3.47
C GLY A 149 -14.86 -0.32 2.76
N GLY A 150 -13.55 -0.47 2.97
CA GLY A 150 -12.73 -1.50 2.38
C GLY A 150 -12.49 -2.71 3.29
N THR A 151 -11.62 -3.59 2.83
CA THR A 151 -11.14 -4.75 3.60
C THR A 151 -9.62 -4.82 3.58
N ILE A 152 -9.03 -5.31 4.66
CA ILE A 152 -7.61 -5.67 4.73
C ILE A 152 -7.49 -7.10 5.25
N GLU A 153 -6.74 -7.89 4.51
CA GLU A 153 -6.43 -9.29 4.82
C GLU A 153 -4.91 -9.46 4.89
N VAL A 154 -4.46 -10.46 5.64
CA VAL A 154 -3.05 -10.80 5.78
C VAL A 154 -2.85 -12.29 5.68
N THR A 155 -1.82 -12.69 4.94
CA THR A 155 -1.31 -14.06 4.89
C THR A 155 0.18 -14.00 5.20
N SER A 156 0.63 -14.77 6.18
CA SER A 156 2.05 -14.82 6.58
C SER A 156 2.37 -16.16 7.22
N ALA A 157 3.61 -16.56 7.11
CA ALA A 157 4.17 -17.68 7.86
C ALA A 157 5.63 -17.36 8.21
N ALA A 158 6.08 -17.80 9.36
CA ALA A 158 7.46 -17.59 9.80
C ALA A 158 8.46 -18.12 8.76
N GLY A 159 9.40 -17.26 8.35
CA GLY A 159 10.40 -17.56 7.32
C GLY A 159 9.91 -17.51 5.87
N SER A 160 8.63 -17.20 5.62
CA SER A 160 8.03 -17.21 4.26
C SER A 160 7.57 -15.82 3.78
N GLY A 161 7.81 -14.78 4.57
CA GLY A 161 7.37 -13.41 4.25
C GLY A 161 5.91 -13.14 4.60
N THR A 162 5.43 -12.00 4.13
CA THR A 162 4.07 -11.52 4.42
C THR A 162 3.41 -11.00 3.16
N THR A 163 2.11 -11.21 3.04
CA THR A 163 1.27 -10.63 2.01
C THR A 163 0.07 -9.93 2.65
N PHE A 164 -0.04 -8.63 2.43
CA PHE A 164 -1.22 -7.85 2.77
C PHE A 164 -2.06 -7.62 1.53
N THR A 165 -3.36 -7.83 1.63
CA THR A 165 -4.33 -7.52 0.57
C THR A 165 -5.29 -6.46 1.08
N VAL A 166 -5.25 -5.28 0.49
CA VAL A 166 -6.18 -4.18 0.78
C VAL A 166 -7.12 -4.01 -0.40
N THR A 167 -8.43 -4.06 -0.17
CA THR A 167 -9.44 -3.80 -1.19
C THR A 167 -10.25 -2.58 -0.79
N LEU A 168 -10.31 -1.57 -1.66
CA LEU A 168 -10.98 -0.30 -1.40
C LEU A 168 -11.98 0.02 -2.50
N PRO A 169 -13.22 0.42 -2.15
CA PRO A 169 -14.12 1.09 -3.07
C PRO A 169 -13.69 2.55 -3.18
N LEU A 170 -13.27 2.99 -4.37
CA LEU A 170 -12.94 4.38 -4.64
C LEU A 170 -13.95 4.95 -5.62
N LYS A 171 -14.44 6.15 -5.35
CA LYS A 171 -15.40 6.80 -6.20
C LYS A 171 -14.72 7.26 -7.49
N LEU A 172 -15.36 7.04 -8.63
CA LEU A 172 -14.85 7.50 -9.91
C LEU A 172 -15.04 9.02 -10.02
N ALA A 173 -13.99 9.73 -10.45
CA ALA A 173 -14.08 11.13 -10.79
C ALA A 173 -14.46 11.30 -12.26
N ASP A 174 -15.13 12.40 -12.57
CA ASP A 174 -15.30 12.80 -13.97
C ASP A 174 -13.91 13.03 -14.59
N LYS A 175 -13.72 12.51 -15.81
CA LYS A 175 -12.44 12.58 -16.54
C LYS A 175 -12.05 14.05 -16.81
N GLN A 176 -11.42 14.70 -15.84
CA GLN A 176 -10.71 15.93 -16.10
C GLN A 176 -9.21 15.62 -16.21
N PRO A 177 -8.55 16.08 -17.27
CA PRO A 177 -7.10 15.91 -17.38
C PRO A 177 -6.43 16.72 -16.28
N VAL A 178 -5.93 16.02 -15.26
CA VAL A 178 -4.98 16.64 -14.33
C VAL A 178 -3.67 16.77 -15.08
N PRO A 179 -3.05 17.98 -15.12
CA PRO A 179 -1.77 18.12 -15.80
C PRO A 179 -0.73 17.21 -15.11
N VAL A 180 -0.18 16.29 -15.87
CA VAL A 180 0.90 15.41 -15.41
C VAL A 180 2.12 16.30 -15.14
N SER A 181 2.44 16.51 -13.86
CA SER A 181 3.69 17.18 -13.48
C SER A 181 4.86 16.34 -13.95
N ALA A 182 5.84 16.95 -14.57
CA ALA A 182 7.00 16.29 -15.18
C ALA A 182 7.62 15.23 -14.26
N ILE A 183 7.67 14.02 -14.73
CA ILE A 183 8.20 12.84 -14.04
C ILE A 183 9.72 12.99 -13.94
N HIS A 184 10.27 12.93 -12.73
CA HIS A 184 11.72 12.97 -12.51
C HIS A 184 12.34 11.58 -12.75
N SER A 185 13.40 11.56 -13.55
CA SER A 185 14.02 10.40 -14.21
C SER A 185 14.94 9.50 -13.34
N GLU A 186 14.77 9.42 -12.02
CA GLU A 186 15.70 8.67 -11.15
C GLU A 186 15.12 7.48 -10.39
N LEU A 187 13.90 7.04 -10.72
CA LEU A 187 13.31 5.86 -10.07
C LEU A 187 13.75 4.58 -10.79
N GLN A 188 14.52 3.73 -10.12
CA GLN A 188 14.76 2.35 -10.54
C GLN A 188 13.62 1.46 -10.06
N ALA A 189 12.45 1.59 -10.68
CA ALA A 189 11.32 0.68 -10.51
C ALA A 189 11.00 0.04 -11.85
N LEU A 190 10.90 -1.28 -11.88
CA LEU A 190 10.39 -2.00 -13.04
C LEU A 190 8.87 -2.10 -12.90
N VAL A 191 8.14 -1.38 -13.74
CA VAL A 191 6.69 -1.51 -13.85
C VAL A 191 6.38 -2.44 -15.02
N ILE A 192 5.75 -3.58 -14.73
CA ILE A 192 5.30 -4.53 -15.75
C ILE A 192 3.78 -4.46 -15.81
N ASP A 193 3.25 -4.01 -16.94
CA ASP A 193 1.82 -4.03 -17.23
C ASP A 193 1.54 -5.12 -18.27
N HIS A 194 0.57 -5.99 -17.98
CA HIS A 194 0.13 -7.03 -18.90
C HIS A 194 -0.95 -6.58 -19.90
N ASP A 195 -1.48 -5.38 -19.73
CA ASP A 195 -2.43 -4.78 -20.67
C ASP A 195 -1.69 -3.87 -21.66
N GLN A 196 -1.60 -4.29 -22.93
CA GLN A 196 -0.87 -3.58 -23.99
C GLN A 196 -1.36 -2.13 -24.22
N THR A 197 -2.54 -1.78 -23.74
CA THR A 197 -3.14 -0.44 -23.93
C THR A 197 -2.53 0.60 -22.97
N TYR A 198 -2.01 0.19 -21.81
CA TYR A 198 -1.52 1.08 -20.76
C TYR A 198 0.00 1.00 -20.52
N ALA A 199 0.68 0.04 -21.14
CA ALA A 199 2.13 -0.14 -21.01
C ALA A 199 2.96 1.08 -21.43
N LEU A 200 2.39 2.00 -22.21
CA LEU A 200 3.09 3.18 -22.72
C LEU A 200 3.09 4.39 -21.78
N SER A 201 2.21 4.43 -20.78
CA SER A 201 2.14 5.58 -19.84
C SER A 201 3.07 5.46 -18.63
N LEU A 202 3.58 4.27 -18.35
CA LEU A 202 4.44 3.97 -17.19
C LEU A 202 5.89 3.64 -17.55
N ILE A 203 6.26 3.58 -18.83
CA ILE A 203 7.58 3.13 -19.31
C ILE A 203 8.68 4.23 -19.25
N HIS A 204 8.36 5.44 -18.84
CA HIS A 204 9.36 6.49 -18.66
C HIS A 204 9.52 6.88 -17.20
N ILE A 205 10.14 5.98 -16.45
CA ILE A 205 10.70 6.29 -15.14
C ILE A 205 12.19 5.97 -15.13
#